data_a3caa109a0f77dbd2ad5644fe58238b2
#
_entry.id   a3caa109a0f77dbd2ad5644fe58238b2
#
_cell.length_a   1.000
_cell.length_b   1.000
_cell.length_c   1.000
_cell.angle_alpha   90.00
_cell.angle_beta   90.00
_cell.angle_gamma   90.00
#
_symmetry.space_group_name_H-M   'P 1'
#
loop_
_entity.id
_entity.type
_entity.pdbx_description
1 polymer ?
#
loop_
_entity_poly.entity_id
_entity_poly.type
_entity_poly.pdbx_seq_one_letter_code
_entity_poly.pdbx_strand_id
1 'polypeptide(L)'
;EEPGLLEKDLLAFLRKRRGILDGVCISGGEPLLHTGLSGLIREMKELGYLVKLDTNGSFPERLKRLVGEGLLDYVAMDIKNSKKKYAATAGVEAFQIEPVEESVRFLMEGNVPFEFRTTVVRELHSGEDIEEIGEWISGDEPYFLQSFEPSDHVPDLRLSAYGKEEMETLADILREKVPNVELRGL
;
A
#
# COMPACT_ATOMS: atom_id res chain seq x y z
N GLU A 1 -25.64 1.51 -5.81
CA GLU A 1 -24.38 0.80 -6.14
C GLU A 1 -24.29 0.71 -7.65
N GLU A 2 -23.25 1.29 -8.26
CA GLU A 2 -22.98 1.06 -9.67
C GLU A 2 -22.64 -0.43 -9.85
N PRO A 3 -23.15 -1.09 -10.91
CA PRO A 3 -22.79 -2.47 -11.18
C PRO A 3 -21.28 -2.55 -11.43
N GLY A 4 -20.57 -3.29 -10.57
CA GLY A 4 -19.13 -3.49 -10.71
C GLY A 4 -18.77 -4.02 -12.10
N LEU A 5 -17.63 -3.60 -12.63
CA LEU A 5 -17.11 -4.08 -13.89
C LEU A 5 -16.95 -5.61 -13.80
N LEU A 6 -17.56 -6.34 -14.73
CA LEU A 6 -17.41 -7.79 -14.77
C LEU A 6 -15.98 -8.14 -15.22
N GLU A 7 -15.40 -9.18 -14.63
CA GLU A 7 -14.04 -9.67 -14.96
C GLU A 7 -13.83 -9.84 -16.48
N LYS A 8 -14.84 -10.41 -17.18
CA LYS A 8 -14.82 -10.57 -18.65
C LYS A 8 -14.70 -9.24 -19.39
N ASP A 9 -15.30 -8.16 -18.88
CA ASP A 9 -15.28 -6.84 -19.53
C ASP A 9 -13.91 -6.16 -19.29
N LEU A 10 -13.34 -6.33 -18.09
CA LEU A 10 -11.97 -5.91 -17.77
C LEU A 10 -10.97 -6.62 -18.70
N LEU A 11 -11.05 -7.93 -18.84
CA LEU A 11 -10.15 -8.69 -19.70
C LEU A 11 -10.33 -8.34 -21.19
N ALA A 12 -11.56 -8.08 -21.63
CA ALA A 12 -11.82 -7.59 -22.99
C ALA A 12 -11.20 -6.20 -23.23
N PHE A 13 -11.26 -5.31 -22.23
CA PHE A 13 -10.59 -4.02 -22.26
C PHE A 13 -9.07 -4.18 -22.34
N LEU A 14 -8.47 -5.00 -21.48
CA LEU A 14 -7.03 -5.24 -21.45
C LEU A 14 -6.54 -5.84 -22.78
N ARG A 15 -7.26 -6.81 -23.38
CA ARG A 15 -6.90 -7.36 -24.70
C ARG A 15 -6.80 -6.28 -25.78
N LYS A 16 -7.71 -5.27 -25.75
CA LYS A 16 -7.68 -4.13 -26.69
C LYS A 16 -6.55 -3.14 -26.41
N ARG A 17 -5.98 -3.12 -25.21
CA ARG A 17 -4.92 -2.20 -24.77
C ARG A 17 -3.53 -2.82 -24.77
N ARG A 18 -3.42 -4.06 -25.22
CA ARG A 18 -2.13 -4.77 -25.33
C ARG A 18 -1.16 -3.99 -26.21
N GLY A 19 0.05 -3.78 -25.71
CA GLY A 19 1.08 -2.97 -26.35
C GLY A 19 0.88 -1.45 -26.28
N ILE A 20 -0.17 -1.00 -25.55
CA ILE A 20 -0.40 0.42 -25.24
C ILE A 20 -0.17 0.68 -23.74
N LEU A 21 -0.65 -0.24 -22.89
CA LEU A 21 -0.41 -0.21 -21.45
C LEU A 21 0.69 -1.21 -21.10
N ASP A 22 1.60 -0.80 -20.23
CA ASP A 22 2.72 -1.64 -19.76
C ASP A 22 2.30 -2.57 -18.62
N GLY A 23 1.35 -2.13 -17.77
CA GLY A 23 0.96 -2.87 -16.60
C GLY A 23 -0.41 -2.49 -16.05
N VAL A 24 -0.80 -3.22 -15.01
CA VAL A 24 -2.04 -3.04 -14.27
C VAL A 24 -1.71 -2.88 -12.80
N CYS A 25 -2.25 -1.85 -12.17
CA CYS A 25 -2.24 -1.70 -10.71
C CYS A 25 -3.55 -2.23 -10.15
N ILE A 26 -3.46 -3.21 -9.28
CA ILE A 26 -4.60 -3.78 -8.55
C ILE A 26 -4.66 -3.10 -7.19
N SER A 27 -5.70 -2.32 -6.99
CA SER A 27 -5.95 -1.52 -5.80
C SER A 27 -7.42 -1.62 -5.41
N GLY A 28 -7.84 -0.96 -4.34
CA GLY A 28 -9.21 -0.93 -3.85
C GLY A 28 -9.21 -1.06 -2.33
N GLY A 29 -10.23 -1.66 -1.70
CA GLY A 29 -10.24 -1.89 -0.27
C GLY A 29 -9.02 -2.72 0.18
N GLU A 30 -9.12 -4.04 0.14
CA GLU A 30 -7.98 -4.96 0.25
C GLU A 30 -8.13 -6.04 -0.82
N PRO A 31 -7.32 -5.98 -1.90
CA PRO A 31 -7.44 -6.93 -3.01
C PRO A 31 -7.24 -8.39 -2.60
N LEU A 32 -6.36 -8.64 -1.61
CA LEU A 32 -6.08 -9.99 -1.14
C LEU A 32 -7.25 -10.67 -0.44
N LEU A 33 -8.36 -9.97 -0.15
CA LEU A 33 -9.61 -10.58 0.30
C LEU A 33 -10.26 -11.45 -0.78
N HIS A 34 -10.07 -11.12 -2.06
CA HIS A 34 -10.74 -11.79 -3.17
C HIS A 34 -10.09 -13.13 -3.51
N THR A 35 -10.84 -14.22 -3.39
CA THR A 35 -10.34 -15.58 -3.64
C THR A 35 -9.99 -15.84 -5.11
N GLY A 36 -10.65 -15.15 -6.06
CA GLY A 36 -10.39 -15.26 -7.49
C GLY A 36 -9.19 -14.46 -8.00
N LEU A 37 -8.56 -13.63 -7.15
CA LEU A 37 -7.52 -12.68 -7.57
C LEU A 37 -6.36 -13.35 -8.33
N SER A 38 -5.86 -14.49 -7.87
CA SER A 38 -4.75 -15.19 -8.52
C SER A 38 -5.08 -15.65 -9.94
N GLY A 39 -6.33 -16.05 -10.20
CA GLY A 39 -6.81 -16.40 -11.54
C GLY A 39 -6.78 -15.20 -12.47
N LEU A 40 -7.36 -14.10 -12.02
CA LEU A 40 -7.39 -12.84 -12.78
C LEU A 40 -5.98 -12.33 -13.09
N ILE A 41 -5.06 -12.37 -12.11
CA ILE A 41 -3.67 -11.94 -12.34
C ILE A 41 -2.98 -12.83 -13.38
N ARG A 42 -3.18 -14.16 -13.36
CA ARG A 42 -2.62 -15.05 -14.39
C ARG A 42 -3.07 -14.65 -15.80
N GLU A 43 -4.35 -14.35 -15.99
CA GLU A 43 -4.84 -13.87 -17.29
C GLU A 43 -4.19 -12.54 -17.71
N MET A 44 -3.98 -11.60 -16.77
CA MET A 44 -3.23 -10.36 -17.04
C MET A 44 -1.78 -10.65 -17.44
N LYS A 45 -1.10 -11.56 -16.74
CA LYS A 45 0.28 -11.99 -17.07
C LYS A 45 0.36 -12.68 -18.43
N GLU A 46 -0.62 -13.53 -18.78
CA GLU A 46 -0.70 -14.16 -20.11
C GLU A 46 -0.91 -13.14 -21.24
N LEU A 47 -1.58 -12.03 -20.96
CA LEU A 47 -1.68 -10.89 -21.88
C LEU A 47 -0.39 -10.07 -22.00
N GLY A 48 0.61 -10.33 -21.14
CA GLY A 48 1.92 -9.67 -21.15
C GLY A 48 2.02 -8.42 -20.28
N TYR A 49 1.07 -8.20 -19.36
CA TYR A 49 1.09 -7.07 -18.45
C TYR A 49 2.02 -7.29 -17.25
N LEU A 50 2.69 -6.22 -16.82
CA LEU A 50 3.24 -6.13 -15.47
C LEU A 50 2.10 -5.91 -14.47
N VAL A 51 2.22 -6.50 -13.28
CA VAL A 51 1.18 -6.40 -12.26
C VAL A 51 1.76 -5.82 -10.97
N LYS A 52 1.23 -4.66 -10.57
CA LYS A 52 1.45 -4.04 -9.25
C LYS A 52 0.26 -4.36 -8.35
N LEU A 53 0.54 -4.73 -7.11
CA LEU A 53 -0.45 -4.92 -6.06
C LEU A 53 -0.31 -3.82 -5.02
N ASP A 54 -1.40 -3.13 -4.71
CA ASP A 54 -1.53 -2.27 -3.53
C ASP A 54 -2.23 -3.08 -2.44
N THR A 55 -1.63 -3.16 -1.24
CA THR A 55 -2.16 -3.97 -0.13
C THR A 55 -1.92 -3.30 1.22
N ASN A 56 -2.76 -3.60 2.20
CA ASN A 56 -2.56 -3.21 3.60
C ASN A 56 -1.73 -4.23 4.40
N GLY A 57 -1.28 -5.31 3.77
CA GLY A 57 -0.43 -6.32 4.37
C GLY A 57 -1.12 -7.29 5.33
N SER A 58 -2.44 -7.25 5.48
CA SER A 58 -3.17 -8.12 6.45
C SER A 58 -3.25 -9.59 6.04
N PHE A 59 -2.79 -9.96 4.84
CA PHE A 59 -2.88 -11.33 4.30
C PHE A 59 -1.52 -11.86 3.84
N PRO A 60 -0.54 -12.06 4.74
CA PRO A 60 0.83 -12.45 4.40
C PRO A 60 0.91 -13.74 3.57
N GLU A 61 0.14 -14.76 3.91
CA GLU A 61 0.16 -16.02 3.20
C GLU A 61 -0.32 -15.92 1.74
N ARG A 62 -1.29 -15.05 1.49
CA ARG A 62 -1.77 -14.77 0.12
C ARG A 62 -0.75 -13.95 -0.66
N LEU A 63 -0.12 -12.95 -0.03
CA LEU A 63 0.95 -12.16 -0.61
C LEU A 63 2.13 -13.05 -1.01
N LYS A 64 2.65 -13.85 -0.08
CA LYS A 64 3.75 -14.78 -0.30
C LYS A 64 3.47 -15.74 -1.45
N ARG A 65 2.25 -16.28 -1.51
CA ARG A 65 1.86 -17.18 -2.59
C ARG A 65 1.88 -16.48 -3.96
N LEU A 66 1.29 -15.29 -4.09
CA LEU A 66 1.29 -14.55 -5.35
C LEU A 66 2.71 -14.19 -5.82
N VAL A 67 3.58 -13.79 -4.90
CA VAL A 67 4.99 -13.51 -5.19
C VAL A 67 5.72 -14.80 -5.58
N GLY A 68 5.56 -15.88 -4.81
CA GLY A 68 6.20 -17.18 -5.07
C GLY A 68 5.76 -17.82 -6.40
N GLU A 69 4.56 -17.52 -6.89
CA GLU A 69 4.05 -17.93 -8.20
C GLU A 69 4.52 -17.00 -9.35
N GLY A 70 5.30 -15.95 -9.05
CA GLY A 70 5.76 -14.98 -10.06
C GLY A 70 4.64 -14.12 -10.67
N LEU A 71 3.54 -13.93 -9.94
CA LEU A 71 2.36 -13.21 -10.41
C LEU A 71 2.45 -11.70 -10.19
N LEU A 72 3.29 -11.23 -9.27
CA LEU A 72 3.48 -9.81 -8.96
C LEU A 72 4.86 -9.34 -9.41
N ASP A 73 4.89 -8.19 -10.07
CA ASP A 73 6.11 -7.52 -10.48
C ASP A 73 6.49 -6.39 -9.51
N TYR A 74 5.53 -5.89 -8.74
CA TYR A 74 5.73 -4.84 -7.75
C TYR A 74 4.66 -4.88 -6.66
N VAL A 75 5.02 -4.52 -5.43
CA VAL A 75 4.08 -4.40 -4.31
C VAL A 75 4.20 -3.03 -3.67
N ALA A 76 3.08 -2.32 -3.50
CA ALA A 76 2.99 -1.15 -2.65
C ALA A 76 2.22 -1.53 -1.38
N MET A 77 2.87 -1.45 -0.23
CA MET A 77 2.24 -1.81 1.04
C MET A 77 1.99 -0.58 1.91
N ASP A 78 0.73 -0.42 2.34
CA ASP A 78 0.34 0.65 3.24
C ASP A 78 0.74 0.33 4.68
N ILE A 79 1.52 1.19 5.29
CA ILE A 79 1.79 1.23 6.73
C ILE A 79 0.87 2.31 7.32
N LYS A 80 -0.08 1.90 8.17
CA LYS A 80 -1.12 2.83 8.64
C LYS A 80 -0.62 3.76 9.74
N ASN A 81 0.23 3.27 10.64
CA ASN A 81 0.84 4.06 11.72
C ASN A 81 1.95 3.26 12.41
N SER A 82 2.55 3.82 13.47
CA SER A 82 3.38 3.06 14.41
C SER A 82 2.60 1.86 14.99
N LYS A 83 3.31 0.83 15.41
CA LYS A 83 2.68 -0.40 15.95
C LYS A 83 1.72 -0.12 17.10
N LYS A 84 2.04 0.85 17.97
CA LYS A 84 1.22 1.24 19.11
C LYS A 84 -0.12 1.84 18.71
N LYS A 85 -0.15 2.62 17.61
CA LYS A 85 -1.35 3.31 17.14
C LYS A 85 -2.02 2.64 15.94
N TYR A 86 -1.46 1.51 15.47
CA TYR A 86 -1.93 0.85 14.25
C TYR A 86 -3.42 0.52 14.28
N ALA A 87 -3.90 -0.12 15.36
CA ALA A 87 -5.29 -0.49 15.55
C ALA A 87 -6.23 0.74 15.49
N ALA A 88 -5.86 1.80 16.20
CA ALA A 88 -6.64 3.04 16.24
C ALA A 88 -6.73 3.71 14.86
N THR A 89 -5.62 3.76 14.13
CA THR A 89 -5.55 4.35 12.79
C THR A 89 -6.26 3.48 11.75
N ALA A 90 -6.18 2.16 11.88
CA ALA A 90 -6.90 1.22 11.01
C ALA A 90 -8.41 1.18 11.29
N GLY A 91 -8.88 1.76 12.40
CA GLY A 91 -10.29 1.77 12.78
C GLY A 91 -10.85 0.40 13.18
N VAL A 92 -10.01 -0.50 13.68
CA VAL A 92 -10.38 -1.89 14.02
C VAL A 92 -10.02 -2.18 15.48
N GLU A 93 -11.02 -2.32 16.35
CA GLU A 93 -10.83 -2.49 17.81
C GLU A 93 -9.96 -3.70 18.19
N ALA A 94 -10.11 -4.82 17.50
CA ALA A 94 -9.38 -6.07 17.77
C ALA A 94 -8.33 -6.37 16.68
N PHE A 95 -7.62 -5.33 16.21
CA PHE A 95 -6.62 -5.46 15.16
C PHE A 95 -5.42 -6.28 15.66
N GLN A 96 -5.06 -7.31 14.90
CA GLN A 96 -3.85 -8.08 15.11
C GLN A 96 -2.78 -7.56 14.17
N ILE A 97 -1.66 -7.08 14.70
CA ILE A 97 -0.57 -6.49 13.90
C ILE A 97 0.36 -7.54 13.30
N GLU A 98 0.40 -8.74 13.88
CA GLU A 98 1.33 -9.79 13.51
C GLU A 98 1.28 -10.15 12.01
N PRO A 99 0.11 -10.23 11.34
CA PRO A 99 0.06 -10.44 9.89
C PRO A 99 0.73 -9.32 9.09
N VAL A 100 0.56 -8.07 9.54
CA VAL A 100 1.21 -6.91 8.90
C VAL A 100 2.72 -6.95 9.09
N GLU A 101 3.18 -7.25 10.30
CA GLU A 101 4.61 -7.42 10.60
C GLU A 101 5.24 -8.56 9.76
N GLU A 102 4.49 -9.62 9.53
CA GLU A 102 4.93 -10.73 8.69
C GLU A 102 5.06 -10.31 7.23
N SER A 103 4.09 -9.55 6.70
CA SER A 103 4.15 -9.00 5.35
C SER A 103 5.32 -8.02 5.18
N VAL A 104 5.56 -7.12 6.14
CA VAL A 104 6.71 -6.21 6.16
C VAL A 104 8.01 -7.00 6.08
N ARG A 105 8.21 -7.96 6.97
CA ARG A 105 9.42 -8.79 7.00
C ARG A 105 9.64 -9.52 5.68
N PHE A 106 8.60 -10.12 5.12
CA PHE A 106 8.65 -10.83 3.85
C PHE A 106 9.08 -9.93 2.69
N LEU A 107 8.54 -8.72 2.61
CA LEU A 107 8.93 -7.76 1.57
C LEU A 107 10.38 -7.29 1.75
N MET A 108 10.79 -6.97 2.98
CA MET A 108 12.17 -6.55 3.29
C MET A 108 13.23 -7.65 3.04
N GLU A 109 12.84 -8.92 2.92
CA GLU A 109 13.71 -10.00 2.45
C GLU A 109 14.05 -9.91 0.95
N GLY A 110 13.44 -8.96 0.21
CA GLY A 110 13.74 -8.70 -1.20
C GLY A 110 13.12 -9.70 -2.17
N ASN A 111 12.02 -10.34 -1.80
CA ASN A 111 11.35 -11.37 -2.62
C ASN A 111 10.67 -10.82 -3.89
N VAL A 112 10.38 -9.52 -3.92
CA VAL A 112 9.77 -8.79 -5.03
C VAL A 112 10.10 -7.30 -4.88
N PRO A 113 10.25 -6.51 -5.96
CA PRO A 113 10.37 -5.06 -5.85
C PRO A 113 9.15 -4.47 -5.13
N PHE A 114 9.37 -3.55 -4.19
CA PHE A 114 8.29 -2.99 -3.38
C PHE A 114 8.53 -1.55 -2.93
N GLU A 115 7.49 -0.93 -2.40
CA GLU A 115 7.52 0.33 -1.66
C GLU A 115 6.64 0.22 -0.43
N PHE A 116 7.00 0.93 0.64
CA PHE A 116 6.08 1.24 1.72
C PHE A 116 5.52 2.65 1.56
N ARG A 117 4.31 2.87 2.08
CA ARG A 117 3.70 4.19 2.06
C ARG A 117 2.79 4.42 3.26
N THR A 118 2.73 5.66 3.73
CA THR A 118 1.82 6.10 4.78
C THR A 118 1.09 7.34 4.33
N THR A 119 -0.24 7.32 4.35
CA THR A 119 -1.05 8.54 4.23
C THR A 119 -1.04 9.24 5.58
N VAL A 120 -0.42 10.42 5.63
CA VAL A 120 -0.20 11.17 6.86
C VAL A 120 -1.39 12.07 7.15
N VAL A 121 -2.03 11.85 8.29
CA VAL A 121 -3.19 12.60 8.78
C VAL A 121 -2.80 13.31 10.08
N ARG A 122 -3.05 14.61 10.19
CA ARG A 122 -2.59 15.44 11.32
C ARG A 122 -3.08 14.92 12.68
N GLU A 123 -4.30 14.48 12.77
CA GLU A 123 -4.93 14.02 14.02
C GLU A 123 -4.50 12.61 14.43
N LEU A 124 -3.87 11.85 13.52
CA LEU A 124 -3.48 10.46 13.72
C LEU A 124 -1.97 10.26 13.84
N HIS A 125 -1.19 11.13 13.19
CA HIS A 125 0.26 10.97 13.08
C HIS A 125 1.00 12.16 13.70
N SER A 126 1.91 11.90 14.59
CA SER A 126 2.87 12.86 15.15
C SER A 126 4.30 12.54 14.66
N GLY A 127 5.26 13.43 14.95
CA GLY A 127 6.68 13.16 14.69
C GLY A 127 7.16 11.89 15.40
N GLU A 128 6.71 11.63 16.64
CA GLU A 128 7.02 10.42 17.40
C GLU A 128 6.51 9.15 16.69
N ASP A 129 5.30 9.21 16.12
CA ASP A 129 4.76 8.07 15.37
C ASP A 129 5.58 7.78 14.11
N ILE A 130 6.05 8.83 13.41
CA ILE A 130 6.90 8.69 12.22
C ILE A 130 8.28 8.14 12.59
N GLU A 131 8.85 8.57 13.70
CA GLU A 131 10.10 8.01 14.24
C GLU A 131 9.95 6.51 14.56
N GLU A 132 8.88 6.10 15.25
CA GLU A 132 8.59 4.70 15.56
C GLU A 132 8.35 3.85 14.30
N ILE A 133 7.73 4.41 13.26
CA ILE A 133 7.63 3.76 11.94
C ILE A 133 9.04 3.56 11.36
N GLY A 134 9.89 4.57 11.41
CA GLY A 134 11.27 4.49 10.95
C GLY A 134 12.08 3.42 11.67
N GLU A 135 11.92 3.30 12.99
CA GLU A 135 12.56 2.24 13.77
C GLU A 135 12.10 0.83 13.36
N TRP A 136 10.82 0.69 13.05
CA TRP A 136 10.24 -0.58 12.62
C TRP A 136 10.68 -0.99 11.22
N ILE A 137 10.79 -0.03 10.27
CA ILE A 137 11.02 -0.28 8.84
C ILE A 137 12.40 0.26 8.42
N SER A 138 13.38 0.23 9.31
CA SER A 138 14.71 0.72 8.99
C SER A 138 15.35 -0.06 7.84
N GLY A 139 15.84 0.66 6.81
CA GLY A 139 16.43 0.09 5.60
C GLY A 139 16.46 1.09 4.46
N ASP A 140 17.01 0.69 3.32
CA ASP A 140 17.20 1.53 2.13
C ASP A 140 16.04 1.46 1.13
N GLU A 141 14.93 0.84 1.51
CA GLU A 141 13.79 0.62 0.62
C GLU A 141 12.98 1.90 0.37
N PRO A 142 12.34 2.05 -0.79
CA PRO A 142 11.51 3.21 -1.08
C PRO A 142 10.35 3.35 -0.10
N TYR A 143 10.23 4.53 0.50
CA TYR A 143 9.13 4.88 1.39
C TYR A 143 8.46 6.17 0.96
N PHE A 144 7.13 6.20 0.93
CA PHE A 144 6.38 7.39 0.52
C PHE A 144 5.48 7.87 1.65
N LEU A 145 5.71 9.12 2.10
CA LEU A 145 4.75 9.84 2.91
C LEU A 145 3.78 10.58 1.98
N GLN A 146 2.51 10.18 2.02
CA GLN A 146 1.47 10.76 1.18
C GLN A 146 0.67 11.79 1.99
N SER A 147 0.46 12.98 1.43
CA SER A 147 -0.45 13.95 2.03
C SER A 147 -1.88 13.42 2.02
N PHE A 148 -2.58 13.62 3.14
CA PHE A 148 -4.00 13.32 3.23
C PHE A 148 -4.79 14.33 2.38
N GLU A 149 -5.74 13.84 1.59
CA GLU A 149 -6.69 14.68 0.85
C GLU A 149 -8.09 14.55 1.49
N PRO A 150 -8.60 15.60 2.12
CA PRO A 150 -9.98 15.63 2.59
C PRO A 150 -10.96 15.45 1.42
N SER A 151 -11.92 14.55 1.56
CA SER A 151 -12.95 14.33 0.54
C SER A 151 -14.28 13.94 1.19
N ASP A 152 -15.38 14.05 0.44
CA ASP A 152 -16.72 13.66 0.89
C ASP A 152 -16.83 12.15 1.22
N HIS A 153 -15.84 11.36 0.83
CA HIS A 153 -15.78 9.92 1.12
C HIS A 153 -15.07 9.59 2.44
N VAL A 154 -14.47 10.59 3.10
CA VAL A 154 -13.84 10.44 4.42
C VAL A 154 -14.90 10.54 5.50
N PRO A 155 -15.12 9.47 6.30
CA PRO A 155 -16.20 9.46 7.28
C PRO A 155 -16.05 10.51 8.41
N ASP A 156 -14.81 10.82 8.79
CA ASP A 156 -14.50 11.79 9.85
C ASP A 156 -14.02 13.13 9.24
N LEU A 157 -14.94 14.08 9.19
CA LEU A 157 -14.69 15.43 8.67
C LEU A 157 -13.74 16.28 9.53
N ARG A 158 -13.29 15.77 10.69
CA ARG A 158 -12.33 16.46 11.56
C ARG A 158 -10.88 16.20 11.13
N LEU A 159 -10.66 15.22 10.26
CA LEU A 159 -9.34 14.88 9.77
C LEU A 159 -8.82 15.94 8.81
N SER A 160 -7.55 16.30 8.96
CA SER A 160 -6.89 17.33 8.17
C SER A 160 -5.51 16.94 7.69
N ALA A 161 -5.05 17.61 6.62
CA ALA A 161 -3.72 17.44 6.08
C ALA A 161 -2.68 18.26 6.86
N TYR A 162 -1.45 17.83 6.82
CA TYR A 162 -0.29 18.64 7.16
C TYR A 162 0.05 19.61 6.01
N GLY A 163 0.61 20.76 6.34
CA GLY A 163 1.18 21.66 5.34
C GLY A 163 2.50 21.11 4.77
N LYS A 164 2.93 21.65 3.64
CA LYS A 164 4.13 21.20 2.94
C LYS A 164 5.38 21.19 3.83
N GLU A 165 5.63 22.29 4.56
CA GLU A 165 6.81 22.39 5.44
C GLU A 165 6.78 21.39 6.60
N GLU A 166 5.58 21.11 7.13
CA GLU A 166 5.40 20.13 8.18
C GLU A 166 5.61 18.70 7.65
N MET A 167 5.14 18.41 6.43
CA MET A 167 5.38 17.12 5.75
C MET A 167 6.87 16.90 5.49
N GLU A 168 7.62 17.94 5.08
CA GLU A 168 9.09 17.85 4.95
C GLU A 168 9.75 17.56 6.29
N THR A 169 9.30 18.19 7.38
CA THR A 169 9.81 17.90 8.73
C THR A 169 9.57 16.44 9.12
N LEU A 170 8.40 15.89 8.83
CA LEU A 170 8.09 14.47 9.09
C LEU A 170 8.93 13.54 8.22
N ALA A 171 9.16 13.93 6.95
CA ALA A 171 10.03 13.16 6.07
C ALA A 171 11.48 13.16 6.56
N ASP A 172 11.98 14.27 7.09
CA ASP A 172 13.35 14.35 7.64
C ASP A 172 13.50 13.44 8.86
N ILE A 173 12.50 13.37 9.73
CA ILE A 173 12.48 12.42 10.87
C ILE A 173 12.59 10.97 10.34
N LEU A 174 11.80 10.62 9.35
CA LEU A 174 11.81 9.26 8.80
C LEU A 174 13.13 8.93 8.08
N ARG A 175 13.74 9.91 7.38
CA ARG A 175 15.01 9.76 6.66
C ARG A 175 16.19 9.38 7.55
N GLU A 176 16.13 9.63 8.85
CA GLU A 176 17.15 9.18 9.78
C GLU A 176 17.31 7.65 9.83
N LYS A 177 16.24 6.91 9.54
CA LYS A 177 16.19 5.44 9.56
C LYS A 177 15.95 4.81 8.17
N VAL A 178 15.28 5.54 7.29
CA VAL A 178 14.89 5.13 5.94
C VAL A 178 15.32 6.23 4.95
N PRO A 179 16.56 6.20 4.43
CA PRO A 179 17.10 7.30 3.61
C PRO A 179 16.27 7.63 2.34
N ASN A 180 15.61 6.64 1.75
CA ASN A 180 14.87 6.77 0.49
C ASN A 180 13.39 7.18 0.71
N VAL A 181 13.17 8.27 1.49
CA VAL A 181 11.82 8.82 1.71
C VAL A 181 11.50 9.91 0.71
N GLU A 182 10.38 9.79 0.03
CA GLU A 182 9.80 10.79 -0.86
C GLU A 182 8.40 11.23 -0.39
N LEU A 183 8.02 12.46 -0.77
CA LEU A 183 6.69 13.01 -0.50
C LEU A 183 5.80 12.88 -1.74
N ARG A 184 4.51 12.57 -1.54
CA ARG A 184 3.48 12.51 -2.59
C ARG A 184 2.25 13.34 -2.20
N GLY A 185 1.57 13.93 -3.17
CA GLY A 185 0.31 14.64 -2.96
C GLY A 185 0.45 16.03 -2.31
N LEU A 186 1.57 16.76 -2.57
CA LEU A 186 1.84 18.10 -2.06
C LEU A 186 1.55 19.18 -3.11
#